data_702ddb16df03343a82d55aec1fe68927
#
_entry.id   702ddb16df03343a82d55aec1fe68927
#
_cell.length_a   1.000
_cell.length_b   1.000
_cell.length_c   1.000
_cell.angle_alpha   90.00
_cell.angle_beta   90.00
_cell.angle_gamma   90.00
#
_symmetry.space_group_name_H-M   'P 1'
#
loop_
_entity.id
_entity.type
_entity.pdbx_description
1 polymer ?
#
loop_
_entity_poly.entity_id
_entity_poly.type
_entity_poly.pdbx_seq_one_letter_code
_entity_poly.pdbx_strand_id
1 'polypeptide(L)'
;ILLNKYYELCKKVYPIFEWKIYDTLQSSGVKKISFNVNKEYGKKVDFINNYRNKLYCKNIKIIPSEILNGSANIRNAFWEGLYDADGDKDKNGYIRIDQKNQLSASHICWLANSIGYKSSINIRNDKLNIYRITLTNSKQRKNPDAVKKIINELPYYEEYVYDLTTVNHHFAAGIGNMIVHNTDSVFFTFNLEELDGTPIEDEKALEITIELAQEAGELATKFLKKPHDLEYEKTFLPFCLLSKKRYVGILYELDPKKGKRKRWV
;
A
#
# COMPACT_ATOMS: atom_id res chain seq x y z
N ILE A 1 -35.72 9.33 5.35
CA ILE A 1 -35.00 10.21 4.43
C ILE A 1 -34.03 9.35 3.59
N LEU A 2 -33.06 8.61 4.17
CA LEU A 2 -32.09 7.81 3.42
C LEU A 2 -32.73 6.74 2.53
N LEU A 3 -33.73 6.00 3.01
CA LEU A 3 -34.42 4.97 2.25
C LEU A 3 -34.95 5.49 0.92
N ASN A 4 -35.64 6.63 0.94
CA ASN A 4 -36.20 7.23 -0.26
C ASN A 4 -35.11 7.76 -1.21
N LYS A 5 -34.05 8.37 -0.66
CA LYS A 5 -32.86 8.79 -1.45
C LYS A 5 -32.31 7.63 -2.28
N TYR A 6 -32.05 6.48 -1.65
CA TYR A 6 -31.49 5.33 -2.33
C TYR A 6 -32.49 4.59 -3.22
N TYR A 7 -33.77 4.58 -2.85
CA TYR A 7 -34.78 4.00 -3.71
C TYR A 7 -34.92 4.76 -5.05
N GLU A 8 -34.95 6.09 -5.01
CA GLU A 8 -35.01 6.90 -6.23
C GLU A 8 -33.69 6.83 -7.02
N LEU A 9 -32.55 6.74 -6.34
CA LEU A 9 -31.26 6.52 -7.00
C LEU A 9 -31.24 5.19 -7.76
N CYS A 10 -31.71 4.11 -7.15
CA CYS A 10 -31.81 2.80 -7.79
C CYS A 10 -32.69 2.83 -9.04
N LYS A 11 -33.82 3.49 -8.98
CA LYS A 11 -34.72 3.67 -10.14
C LYS A 11 -34.05 4.46 -11.27
N LYS A 12 -33.31 5.51 -10.91
CA LYS A 12 -32.59 6.35 -11.86
C LYS A 12 -31.46 5.59 -12.56
N VAL A 13 -30.68 4.82 -11.80
CA VAL A 13 -29.48 4.11 -12.31
C VAL A 13 -29.88 2.85 -13.08
N TYR A 14 -30.91 2.18 -12.63
CA TYR A 14 -31.39 0.91 -13.25
C TYR A 14 -32.90 0.98 -13.50
N PRO A 15 -33.34 1.80 -14.49
CA PRO A 15 -34.75 2.00 -14.79
C PRO A 15 -35.42 0.74 -15.35
N ILE A 16 -34.64 -0.23 -15.86
CA ILE A 16 -35.13 -1.51 -16.39
C ILE A 16 -35.59 -2.49 -15.31
N PHE A 17 -35.27 -2.21 -14.03
CA PHE A 17 -35.64 -3.07 -12.93
C PHE A 17 -36.87 -2.54 -12.21
N GLU A 18 -37.73 -3.45 -11.75
CA GLU A 18 -38.87 -3.13 -10.89
C GLU A 18 -38.43 -3.07 -9.44
N TRP A 19 -38.25 -1.87 -8.88
CA TRP A 19 -37.81 -1.64 -7.50
C TRP A 19 -38.97 -1.63 -6.52
N LYS A 20 -38.78 -2.31 -5.36
CA LYS A 20 -39.78 -2.36 -4.27
C LYS A 20 -39.09 -2.19 -2.92
N ILE A 21 -39.82 -1.56 -1.99
CA ILE A 21 -39.46 -1.45 -0.58
C ILE A 21 -40.26 -2.48 0.19
N TYR A 22 -39.56 -3.27 1.00
CA TYR A 22 -40.15 -4.30 1.87
C TYR A 22 -39.79 -4.03 3.33
N ASP A 23 -40.75 -4.28 4.22
CA ASP A 23 -40.45 -4.40 5.64
C ASP A 23 -39.94 -5.82 5.92
N THR A 24 -38.70 -5.91 6.43
CA THR A 24 -38.06 -7.21 6.62
C THR A 24 -38.46 -7.92 7.89
N LEU A 25 -38.72 -7.16 8.95
CA LEU A 25 -39.21 -7.67 10.23
C LEU A 25 -40.09 -6.59 10.87
N GLN A 26 -41.29 -6.96 11.30
CA GLN A 26 -42.21 -6.04 11.97
C GLN A 26 -41.66 -5.45 13.27
N SER A 27 -40.71 -6.16 13.94
CA SER A 27 -40.13 -5.75 15.22
C SER A 27 -38.85 -4.92 15.10
N SER A 28 -38.15 -4.91 13.95
CA SER A 28 -36.84 -4.29 13.82
C SER A 28 -36.85 -2.90 13.20
N GLY A 29 -37.93 -2.48 12.56
CA GLY A 29 -37.99 -1.24 11.79
C GLY A 29 -37.08 -1.22 10.55
N VAL A 30 -36.42 -2.33 10.22
CA VAL A 30 -35.51 -2.44 9.07
C VAL A 30 -36.32 -2.56 7.79
N LYS A 31 -35.98 -1.72 6.81
CA LYS A 31 -36.59 -1.75 5.46
C LYS A 31 -35.52 -2.21 4.45
N LYS A 32 -35.99 -2.95 3.46
CA LYS A 32 -35.17 -3.50 2.39
C LYS A 32 -35.59 -2.97 1.04
N ILE A 33 -34.66 -2.41 0.28
CA ILE A 33 -34.88 -2.13 -1.15
C ILE A 33 -34.52 -3.41 -1.91
N SER A 34 -35.43 -3.88 -2.75
CA SER A 34 -35.20 -5.06 -3.60
C SER A 34 -35.70 -4.77 -5.01
N PHE A 35 -35.28 -5.57 -5.95
CA PHE A 35 -35.67 -5.43 -7.35
C PHE A 35 -36.06 -6.78 -7.95
N ASN A 36 -36.91 -6.71 -8.96
CA ASN A 36 -37.19 -7.79 -9.87
C ASN A 36 -36.62 -7.47 -11.26
N VAL A 37 -36.19 -8.49 -11.96
CA VAL A 37 -35.67 -8.37 -13.30
C VAL A 37 -36.66 -9.03 -14.27
N ASN A 38 -37.04 -8.33 -15.33
CA ASN A 38 -37.76 -9.00 -16.41
C ASN A 38 -36.87 -10.04 -17.06
N LYS A 39 -37.44 -11.21 -17.40
CA LYS A 39 -36.69 -12.35 -17.97
C LYS A 39 -35.92 -11.98 -19.25
N GLU A 40 -36.36 -10.98 -19.97
CA GLU A 40 -35.70 -10.45 -21.16
C GLU A 40 -34.31 -9.83 -20.87
N TYR A 41 -34.09 -9.33 -19.65
CA TYR A 41 -32.84 -8.68 -19.22
C TYR A 41 -31.92 -9.61 -18.40
N GLY A 42 -32.21 -10.92 -18.38
CA GLY A 42 -31.40 -11.91 -17.70
C GLY A 42 -31.89 -12.28 -16.30
N LYS A 43 -31.01 -12.87 -15.50
CA LYS A 43 -31.37 -13.36 -14.16
C LYS A 43 -30.89 -12.40 -13.08
N LYS A 44 -31.70 -12.16 -12.07
CA LYS A 44 -31.35 -11.38 -10.87
C LYS A 44 -30.05 -11.85 -10.21
N VAL A 45 -29.80 -13.16 -10.22
CA VAL A 45 -28.59 -13.76 -9.62
C VAL A 45 -27.33 -13.31 -10.35
N ASP A 46 -27.35 -13.20 -11.68
CA ASP A 46 -26.17 -12.80 -12.47
C ASP A 46 -25.81 -11.33 -12.17
N PHE A 47 -26.82 -10.48 -12.05
CA PHE A 47 -26.63 -9.09 -11.67
C PHE A 47 -26.02 -8.96 -10.26
N ILE A 48 -26.55 -9.69 -9.28
CA ILE A 48 -26.02 -9.70 -7.92
C ILE A 48 -24.58 -10.23 -7.88
N ASN A 49 -24.29 -11.32 -8.60
CA ASN A 49 -22.96 -11.91 -8.66
C ASN A 49 -21.94 -10.97 -9.30
N ASN A 50 -22.32 -10.23 -10.33
CA ASN A 50 -21.45 -9.24 -10.95
C ASN A 50 -20.99 -8.17 -9.93
N TYR A 51 -21.91 -7.63 -9.13
CA TYR A 51 -21.56 -6.70 -8.06
C TYR A 51 -20.74 -7.35 -6.94
N ARG A 52 -21.10 -8.57 -6.56
CA ARG A 52 -20.36 -9.31 -5.55
C ARG A 52 -18.90 -9.53 -5.97
N ASN A 53 -18.66 -9.91 -7.21
CA ASN A 53 -17.32 -10.12 -7.74
C ASN A 53 -16.48 -8.83 -7.77
N LYS A 54 -17.11 -7.67 -7.94
CA LYS A 54 -16.43 -6.37 -7.88
C LYS A 54 -16.14 -5.92 -6.45
N LEU A 55 -17.04 -6.21 -5.51
CA LEU A 55 -16.98 -5.71 -4.13
C LEU A 55 -16.32 -6.67 -3.15
N TYR A 56 -15.99 -7.89 -3.58
CA TYR A 56 -15.37 -8.91 -2.74
C TYR A 56 -14.22 -9.60 -3.45
N CYS A 57 -13.11 -9.76 -2.73
CA CYS A 57 -11.99 -10.60 -3.11
C CYS A 57 -11.80 -11.67 -2.03
N LYS A 58 -11.89 -12.97 -2.38
CA LYS A 58 -11.78 -14.08 -1.42
C LYS A 58 -12.63 -13.90 -0.14
N ASN A 59 -13.89 -13.46 -0.31
CA ASN A 59 -14.84 -13.12 0.77
C ASN A 59 -14.45 -11.90 1.64
N ILE A 60 -13.43 -11.15 1.27
CA ILE A 60 -13.05 -9.89 1.90
C ILE A 60 -13.72 -8.75 1.11
N LYS A 61 -14.42 -7.85 1.82
CA LYS A 61 -15.02 -6.66 1.22
C LYS A 61 -13.89 -5.73 0.74
N ILE A 62 -13.95 -5.28 -0.50
CA ILE A 62 -12.97 -4.34 -1.08
C ILE A 62 -13.68 -3.15 -1.71
N ILE A 63 -12.96 -2.05 -1.90
CA ILE A 63 -13.42 -0.97 -2.78
C ILE A 63 -12.88 -1.28 -4.18
N PRO A 64 -13.74 -1.29 -5.22
CA PRO A 64 -13.32 -1.55 -6.58
C PRO A 64 -12.22 -0.60 -7.08
N SER A 65 -11.31 -1.11 -7.90
CA SER A 65 -10.19 -0.32 -8.44
C SER A 65 -10.66 0.86 -9.28
N GLU A 66 -11.76 0.72 -10.02
CA GLU A 66 -12.38 1.80 -10.78
C GLU A 66 -12.86 2.96 -9.90
N ILE A 67 -13.20 2.70 -8.64
CA ILE A 67 -13.53 3.74 -7.66
C ILE A 67 -12.26 4.36 -7.09
N LEU A 68 -11.31 3.54 -6.65
CA LEU A 68 -10.05 4.01 -6.07
C LEU A 68 -9.25 4.86 -7.08
N ASN A 69 -9.22 4.46 -8.34
CA ASN A 69 -8.55 5.19 -9.42
C ASN A 69 -9.45 6.22 -10.13
N GLY A 70 -10.70 6.34 -9.71
CA GLY A 70 -11.66 7.28 -10.29
C GLY A 70 -11.35 8.75 -9.95
N SER A 71 -12.09 9.66 -10.57
CA SER A 71 -12.01 11.08 -10.25
C SER A 71 -12.40 11.36 -8.79
N ALA A 72 -12.04 12.54 -8.27
CA ALA A 72 -12.44 12.96 -6.94
C ALA A 72 -13.98 12.91 -6.74
N ASN A 73 -14.74 13.24 -7.77
CA ASN A 73 -16.20 13.19 -7.72
C ASN A 73 -16.73 11.75 -7.54
N ILE A 74 -16.14 10.78 -8.25
CA ILE A 74 -16.48 9.37 -8.10
C ILE A 74 -16.15 8.88 -6.70
N ARG A 75 -14.95 9.22 -6.19
CA ARG A 75 -14.53 8.83 -4.84
C ARG A 75 -15.42 9.45 -3.76
N ASN A 76 -15.79 10.73 -3.90
CA ASN A 76 -16.70 11.40 -2.99
C ASN A 76 -18.09 10.76 -3.00
N ALA A 77 -18.66 10.48 -4.16
CA ALA A 77 -19.99 9.85 -4.26
C ALA A 77 -20.01 8.46 -3.63
N PHE A 78 -18.94 7.67 -3.84
CA PHE A 78 -18.79 6.37 -3.18
C PHE A 78 -18.65 6.50 -1.66
N TRP A 79 -17.85 7.48 -1.22
CA TRP A 79 -17.69 7.78 0.20
C TRP A 79 -19.00 8.16 0.88
N GLU A 80 -19.81 9.01 0.27
CA GLU A 80 -21.13 9.38 0.80
C GLU A 80 -22.04 8.16 0.99
N GLY A 81 -22.08 7.26 -0.02
CA GLY A 81 -22.84 6.04 0.07
C GLY A 81 -22.35 5.08 1.16
N LEU A 82 -21.03 4.96 1.29
CA LEU A 82 -20.41 4.14 2.34
C LEU A 82 -20.68 4.70 3.74
N TYR A 83 -20.56 6.01 3.90
CA TYR A 83 -20.85 6.68 5.16
C TYR A 83 -22.34 6.59 5.55
N ASP A 84 -23.24 6.78 4.61
CA ASP A 84 -24.68 6.63 4.84
C ASP A 84 -25.06 5.19 5.27
N ALA A 85 -24.29 4.19 4.81
CA ALA A 85 -24.56 2.78 5.14
C ALA A 85 -23.93 2.32 6.46
N ASP A 86 -22.64 2.58 6.65
CA ASP A 86 -21.83 1.99 7.71
C ASP A 86 -21.19 3.05 8.64
N GLY A 87 -21.36 4.34 8.35
CA GLY A 87 -20.75 5.43 9.11
C GLY A 87 -21.49 5.78 10.39
N ASP A 88 -20.73 6.16 11.41
CA ASP A 88 -21.19 6.65 12.69
C ASP A 88 -20.39 7.89 13.12
N LYS A 89 -20.91 8.66 14.07
CA LYS A 89 -20.18 9.75 14.72
C LYS A 89 -20.03 9.47 16.20
N ASP A 90 -18.84 9.71 16.70
CA ASP A 90 -18.64 9.67 18.14
C ASP A 90 -19.19 10.95 18.83
N LYS A 91 -19.11 10.98 20.15
CA LYS A 91 -19.57 12.11 20.97
C LYS A 91 -18.84 13.45 20.68
N ASN A 92 -17.68 13.39 20.04
CA ASN A 92 -16.87 14.55 19.64
C ASN A 92 -17.09 14.93 18.17
N GLY A 93 -17.98 14.23 17.45
CA GLY A 93 -18.29 14.46 16.06
C GLY A 93 -17.31 13.83 15.07
N TYR A 94 -16.35 13.02 15.53
CA TYR A 94 -15.47 12.28 14.63
C TYR A 94 -16.22 11.16 13.93
N ILE A 95 -16.03 11.08 12.63
CA ILE A 95 -16.59 10.01 11.82
C ILE A 95 -15.88 8.70 12.15
N ARG A 96 -16.64 7.63 12.32
CA ARG A 96 -16.11 6.29 12.58
C ARG A 96 -16.74 5.29 11.64
N ILE A 97 -15.92 4.34 11.18
CA ILE A 97 -16.35 3.16 10.42
C ILE A 97 -15.59 1.96 10.99
N ASP A 98 -16.31 0.92 11.36
CA ASP A 98 -15.74 -0.35 11.80
C ASP A 98 -15.74 -1.35 10.64
N GLN A 99 -14.60 -2.00 10.38
CA GLN A 99 -14.48 -3.01 9.34
C GLN A 99 -13.80 -4.28 9.85
N LYS A 100 -14.35 -5.40 9.42
CA LYS A 100 -13.74 -6.72 9.66
C LYS A 100 -12.72 -6.96 8.54
N ASN A 101 -11.48 -6.93 8.82
CA ASN A 101 -10.38 -7.18 7.90
C ASN A 101 -9.53 -5.93 7.62
N GLN A 102 -8.23 -6.15 7.65
CA GLN A 102 -7.21 -5.12 7.43
C GLN A 102 -7.28 -4.51 6.03
N LEU A 103 -7.47 -5.34 4.99
CA LEU A 103 -7.54 -4.87 3.60
C LEU A 103 -8.73 -3.92 3.38
N SER A 104 -9.91 -4.29 3.88
CA SER A 104 -11.11 -3.43 3.82
C SER A 104 -10.88 -2.09 4.52
N ALA A 105 -10.28 -2.13 5.71
CA ALA A 105 -9.95 -0.94 6.48
C ALA A 105 -8.93 -0.05 5.75
N SER A 106 -7.92 -0.64 5.13
CA SER A 106 -6.88 0.07 4.35
C SER A 106 -7.48 0.79 3.15
N HIS A 107 -8.37 0.14 2.40
CA HIS A 107 -9.05 0.75 1.27
C HIS A 107 -9.90 1.96 1.69
N ILE A 108 -10.62 1.86 2.82
CA ILE A 108 -11.41 2.98 3.36
C ILE A 108 -10.53 4.14 3.79
N CYS A 109 -9.42 3.86 4.47
CA CYS A 109 -8.46 4.90 4.84
C CYS A 109 -7.87 5.60 3.62
N TRP A 110 -7.47 4.83 2.62
CA TRP A 110 -6.94 5.38 1.38
C TRP A 110 -7.98 6.26 0.67
N LEU A 111 -9.22 5.75 0.52
CA LEU A 111 -10.32 6.50 -0.08
C LEU A 111 -10.56 7.82 0.67
N ALA A 112 -10.70 7.77 1.97
CA ALA A 112 -10.96 8.94 2.81
C ALA A 112 -9.82 9.97 2.74
N ASN A 113 -8.56 9.52 2.82
CA ASN A 113 -7.39 10.39 2.67
C ASN A 113 -7.35 11.05 1.28
N SER A 114 -7.72 10.32 0.22
CA SER A 114 -7.71 10.80 -1.16
C SER A 114 -8.74 11.91 -1.45
N ILE A 115 -9.73 12.08 -0.57
CA ILE A 115 -10.77 13.11 -0.65
C ILE A 115 -10.66 14.15 0.48
N GLY A 116 -9.51 14.20 1.17
CA GLY A 116 -9.16 15.27 2.10
C GLY A 116 -9.40 15.00 3.57
N TYR A 117 -9.92 13.83 3.97
CA TYR A 117 -9.97 13.45 5.37
C TYR A 117 -8.58 13.04 5.88
N LYS A 118 -8.40 13.11 7.18
CA LYS A 118 -7.27 12.50 7.89
C LYS A 118 -7.79 11.27 8.62
N SER A 119 -7.19 10.13 8.36
CA SER A 119 -7.58 8.86 8.94
C SER A 119 -6.60 8.37 10.00
N SER A 120 -7.14 7.64 10.97
CA SER A 120 -6.38 6.79 11.88
C SER A 120 -7.06 5.44 11.99
N ILE A 121 -6.29 4.37 12.16
CA ILE A 121 -6.81 3.02 12.36
C ILE A 121 -6.40 2.54 13.74
N ASN A 122 -7.35 1.93 14.45
CA ASN A 122 -7.12 1.24 15.70
C ASN A 122 -7.78 -0.14 15.64
N ILE A 123 -7.09 -1.15 16.16
CA ILE A 123 -7.69 -2.46 16.38
C ILE A 123 -8.58 -2.36 17.61
N ARG A 124 -9.80 -2.86 17.52
CA ARG A 124 -10.70 -2.87 18.67
C ARG A 124 -10.32 -3.99 19.64
N ASN A 125 -10.09 -3.63 20.90
CA ASN A 125 -9.75 -4.61 21.94
C ASN A 125 -10.95 -5.49 22.36
N ASP A 126 -12.17 -4.97 22.18
CA ASP A 126 -13.42 -5.63 22.56
C ASP A 126 -13.99 -6.56 21.49
N LYS A 127 -13.44 -6.52 20.27
CA LYS A 127 -13.90 -7.32 19.12
C LYS A 127 -12.73 -7.77 18.26
N LEU A 128 -12.51 -9.08 18.21
CA LEU A 128 -11.43 -9.66 17.44
C LEU A 128 -11.56 -9.32 15.95
N ASN A 129 -10.43 -8.96 15.33
CA ASN A 129 -10.32 -8.64 13.89
C ASN A 129 -11.22 -7.49 13.40
N ILE A 130 -11.66 -6.60 14.29
CA ILE A 130 -12.36 -5.39 13.91
C ILE A 130 -11.40 -4.20 13.96
N TYR A 131 -11.31 -3.51 12.84
CA TYR A 131 -10.51 -2.30 12.65
C TYR A 131 -11.44 -1.09 12.68
N ARG A 132 -11.20 -0.18 13.61
CA ARG A 132 -11.91 1.09 13.70
C ARG A 132 -11.14 2.16 12.97
N ILE A 133 -11.74 2.71 11.93
CA ILE A 133 -11.25 3.86 11.20
C ILE A 133 -11.92 5.10 11.80
N THR A 134 -11.09 6.07 12.23
CA THR A 134 -11.56 7.36 12.72
C THR A 134 -11.09 8.46 11.78
N LEU A 135 -11.99 9.33 11.36
CA LEU A 135 -11.74 10.36 10.37
C LEU A 135 -12.03 11.75 10.91
N THR A 136 -11.23 12.71 10.49
CA THR A 136 -11.38 14.10 10.85
C THR A 136 -11.00 15.03 9.70
N ASN A 137 -11.66 16.17 9.61
CA ASN A 137 -11.29 17.28 8.73
C ASN A 137 -10.42 18.33 9.46
N SER A 138 -10.23 18.20 10.78
CA SER A 138 -9.50 19.18 11.55
C SER A 138 -8.00 19.19 11.19
N LYS A 139 -7.38 20.37 11.20
CA LYS A 139 -5.91 20.49 11.12
C LYS A 139 -5.31 19.79 12.34
N GLN A 140 -4.34 18.93 12.12
CA GLN A 140 -3.60 18.31 13.21
C GLN A 140 -2.84 19.40 13.99
N ARG A 141 -3.12 19.49 15.30
CA ARG A 141 -2.41 20.43 16.21
C ARG A 141 -1.09 19.88 16.73
N LYS A 142 -0.73 18.64 16.39
CA LYS A 142 0.46 17.96 16.88
C LYS A 142 1.56 18.02 15.83
N ASN A 143 2.79 18.20 16.29
CA ASN A 143 3.95 18.07 15.42
C ASN A 143 3.93 16.67 14.75
N PRO A 144 3.86 16.57 13.42
CA PRO A 144 3.86 15.28 12.73
C PRO A 144 5.16 14.50 12.92
N ASP A 145 6.26 15.20 13.23
CA ASP A 145 7.59 14.60 13.41
C ASP A 145 7.82 14.10 14.85
N ALA A 146 6.88 14.36 15.77
CA ALA A 146 6.99 13.92 17.15
C ALA A 146 6.67 12.44 17.29
N VAL A 147 7.68 11.61 17.46
CA VAL A 147 7.54 10.21 17.82
C VAL A 147 7.10 10.10 19.28
N LYS A 148 5.89 9.62 19.53
CA LYS A 148 5.33 9.48 20.88
C LYS A 148 5.61 8.14 21.53
N LYS A 149 5.70 7.09 20.75
CA LYS A 149 5.87 5.72 21.22
C LYS A 149 6.57 4.91 20.14
N ILE A 150 7.59 4.19 20.52
CA ILE A 150 8.23 3.15 19.72
C ILE A 150 7.85 1.82 20.35
N ILE A 151 7.30 0.91 19.57
CA ILE A 151 7.00 -0.46 19.98
C ILE A 151 7.93 -1.34 19.15
N ASN A 152 8.79 -2.08 19.83
CA ASN A 152 9.60 -3.11 19.19
C ASN A 152 8.77 -4.40 19.21
N GLU A 153 8.25 -4.78 18.06
CA GLU A 153 7.65 -6.08 17.87
C GLU A 153 8.73 -7.04 17.36
N LEU A 154 8.69 -8.28 17.79
CA LEU A 154 9.55 -9.30 17.22
C LEU A 154 9.24 -9.39 15.72
N PRO A 155 10.27 -9.40 14.85
CA PRO A 155 10.04 -9.42 13.42
C PRO A 155 9.25 -10.68 13.05
N TYR A 156 8.10 -10.46 12.43
CA TYR A 156 7.39 -11.53 11.75
C TYR A 156 8.17 -11.81 10.47
N TYR A 157 8.78 -12.98 10.39
CA TYR A 157 9.50 -13.39 9.18
C TYR A 157 8.49 -13.89 8.16
N GLU A 158 8.15 -13.03 7.19
CA GLU A 158 7.54 -13.50 5.96
C GLU A 158 8.66 -14.04 5.05
N GLU A 159 8.36 -15.10 4.33
CA GLU A 159 9.27 -15.75 3.39
C GLU A 159 9.63 -14.84 2.19
N TYR A 160 8.78 -13.84 1.93
CA TYR A 160 8.89 -12.92 0.81
C TYR A 160 8.79 -11.46 1.27
N VAL A 161 9.66 -10.62 0.73
CA VAL A 161 9.54 -9.17 0.74
C VAL A 161 9.16 -8.71 -0.65
N TYR A 162 8.32 -7.67 -0.72
CA TYR A 162 7.82 -7.13 -1.97
C TYR A 162 8.33 -5.72 -2.17
N ASP A 163 8.70 -5.41 -3.40
CA ASP A 163 9.09 -4.07 -3.82
C ASP A 163 8.35 -3.67 -5.10
N LEU A 164 8.21 -2.38 -5.36
CA LEU A 164 7.52 -1.85 -6.51
C LEU A 164 8.45 -0.93 -7.30
N THR A 165 8.67 -1.27 -8.56
CA THR A 165 9.38 -0.38 -9.48
C THR A 165 8.40 0.60 -10.10
N THR A 166 8.64 1.87 -9.90
CA THR A 166 7.88 2.99 -10.49
C THR A 166 8.82 3.89 -11.26
N VAL A 167 8.29 4.72 -12.15
CA VAL A 167 9.09 5.60 -13.02
C VAL A 167 10.05 6.52 -12.24
N ASN A 168 9.68 6.94 -11.05
CA ASN A 168 10.46 7.82 -10.19
C ASN A 168 10.95 7.14 -8.91
N HIS A 169 10.91 5.79 -8.86
CA HIS A 169 11.32 4.97 -7.72
C HIS A 169 10.60 5.27 -6.39
N HIS A 170 9.51 6.03 -6.42
CA HIS A 170 8.73 6.34 -5.23
C HIS A 170 7.35 5.71 -5.32
N PHE A 171 6.86 5.16 -4.21
CA PHE A 171 5.50 4.66 -4.11
C PHE A 171 4.94 4.84 -2.70
N ALA A 172 3.62 4.89 -2.60
CA ALA A 172 2.94 4.95 -1.31
C ALA A 172 2.90 3.57 -0.67
N ALA A 173 3.49 3.43 0.50
CA ALA A 173 3.48 2.20 1.28
C ALA A 173 2.57 2.31 2.50
N GLY A 174 1.93 1.19 2.86
CA GLY A 174 0.99 1.13 3.98
C GLY A 174 -0.34 1.82 3.68
N ILE A 175 -1.01 2.24 4.72
CA ILE A 175 -2.36 2.84 4.68
C ILE A 175 -2.36 4.36 4.85
N GLY A 176 -1.19 4.96 4.96
CA GLY A 176 -1.03 6.40 5.17
C GLY A 176 -0.46 7.10 3.94
N ASN A 177 0.05 8.29 4.17
CA ASN A 177 0.74 9.09 3.15
C ASN A 177 2.25 8.87 3.20
N MET A 178 2.69 7.68 3.61
CA MET A 178 4.10 7.35 3.63
C MET A 178 4.57 7.09 2.21
N ILE A 179 5.37 7.99 1.68
CA ILE A 179 6.05 7.80 0.41
C ILE A 179 7.42 7.17 0.72
N VAL A 180 7.66 6.03 0.16
CA VAL A 180 8.94 5.32 0.26
C VAL A 180 9.63 5.33 -1.09
N HIS A 181 10.96 5.34 -1.04
CA HIS A 181 11.79 5.14 -2.21
C HIS A 181 12.10 3.65 -2.34
N ASN A 182 12.03 3.13 -3.55
CA ASN A 182 12.44 1.76 -3.86
C ASN A 182 13.94 1.60 -3.54
N THR A 183 14.34 0.42 -3.12
CA THR A 183 15.76 0.06 -2.98
C THR A 183 16.33 -0.16 -4.37
N ASP A 184 17.24 0.70 -4.75
CA ASP A 184 17.87 0.74 -6.07
C ASP A 184 19.33 0.25 -6.06
N SER A 185 19.86 -0.13 -4.90
CA SER A 185 21.25 -0.60 -4.77
C SER A 185 21.38 -1.73 -3.76
N VAL A 186 22.31 -2.63 -4.05
CA VAL A 186 22.73 -3.74 -3.18
C VAL A 186 24.22 -3.68 -2.97
N PHE A 187 24.69 -4.05 -1.78
CA PHE A 187 26.11 -4.20 -1.47
C PHE A 187 26.44 -5.69 -1.40
N PHE A 188 27.52 -6.06 -2.03
CA PHE A 188 28.10 -7.39 -1.91
C PHE A 188 29.62 -7.31 -1.89
N THR A 189 30.25 -8.35 -1.42
CA THR A 189 31.71 -8.46 -1.37
C THR A 189 32.15 -9.72 -2.09
N PHE A 190 33.29 -9.64 -2.75
CA PHE A 190 34.01 -10.80 -3.27
C PHE A 190 35.08 -11.21 -2.25
N ASN A 191 35.13 -12.50 -1.92
CA ASN A 191 36.22 -13.05 -1.13
C ASN A 191 37.34 -13.39 -2.10
N LEU A 192 38.24 -12.41 -2.34
CA LEU A 192 39.30 -12.54 -3.30
C LEU A 192 40.51 -13.22 -2.65
N GLU A 193 40.93 -14.33 -3.23
CA GLU A 193 42.10 -15.12 -2.77
C GLU A 193 42.99 -15.52 -3.95
N GLU A 194 44.25 -15.60 -3.71
CA GLU A 194 45.22 -16.21 -4.64
C GLU A 194 44.99 -17.73 -4.70
N LEU A 195 45.62 -18.40 -5.66
CA LEU A 195 45.48 -19.86 -5.83
C LEU A 195 45.95 -20.67 -4.61
N ASP A 196 46.82 -20.09 -3.80
CA ASP A 196 47.32 -20.69 -2.56
C ASP A 196 46.45 -20.38 -1.33
N GLY A 197 45.32 -19.67 -1.51
CA GLY A 197 44.41 -19.27 -0.45
C GLY A 197 44.83 -17.99 0.29
N THR A 198 45.84 -17.28 -0.17
CA THR A 198 46.24 -16.00 0.43
C THR A 198 45.26 -14.91 0.03
N PRO A 199 44.67 -14.12 0.99
CA PRO A 199 43.76 -13.03 0.65
C PRO A 199 44.42 -11.98 -0.25
N ILE A 200 43.70 -11.54 -1.27
CA ILE A 200 44.14 -10.40 -2.10
C ILE A 200 43.58 -9.13 -1.45
N GLU A 201 44.49 -8.18 -1.16
CA GLU A 201 44.15 -6.97 -0.42
C GLU A 201 44.54 -5.70 -1.20
N ASP A 202 44.21 -4.54 -0.65
CA ASP A 202 44.60 -3.20 -1.09
C ASP A 202 44.22 -2.87 -2.56
N GLU A 203 45.10 -2.21 -3.30
CA GLU A 203 44.85 -1.71 -4.65
C GLU A 203 44.50 -2.83 -5.63
N LYS A 204 45.18 -3.98 -5.51
CA LYS A 204 44.95 -5.15 -6.35
C LYS A 204 43.53 -5.72 -6.15
N ALA A 205 43.09 -5.82 -4.89
CA ALA A 205 41.70 -6.25 -4.57
C ALA A 205 40.68 -5.28 -5.13
N LEU A 206 40.97 -3.97 -5.08
CA LEU A 206 40.09 -2.93 -5.58
C LEU A 206 39.93 -3.00 -7.10
N GLU A 207 41.02 -3.15 -7.85
CA GLU A 207 41.02 -3.32 -9.31
C GLU A 207 40.18 -4.52 -9.73
N ILE A 208 40.48 -5.70 -9.16
CA ILE A 208 39.75 -6.94 -9.45
C ILE A 208 38.26 -6.80 -9.09
N THR A 209 37.93 -6.18 -7.93
CA THR A 209 36.56 -5.99 -7.49
C THR A 209 35.78 -5.11 -8.47
N ILE A 210 36.37 -4.04 -8.98
CA ILE A 210 35.72 -3.15 -9.96
C ILE A 210 35.40 -3.90 -11.25
N GLU A 211 36.37 -4.65 -11.79
CA GLU A 211 36.18 -5.45 -13.01
C GLU A 211 35.13 -6.52 -12.84
N LEU A 212 35.19 -7.32 -11.77
CA LEU A 212 34.20 -8.35 -11.47
C LEU A 212 32.81 -7.79 -11.25
N ALA A 213 32.69 -6.64 -10.60
CA ALA A 213 31.37 -6.02 -10.35
C ALA A 213 30.73 -5.51 -11.63
N GLN A 214 31.50 -4.99 -12.58
CA GLN A 214 31.02 -4.61 -13.91
C GLN A 214 30.54 -5.83 -14.70
N GLU A 215 31.37 -6.87 -14.75
CA GLU A 215 31.03 -8.12 -15.45
C GLU A 215 29.81 -8.80 -14.83
N ALA A 216 29.71 -8.84 -13.50
CA ALA A 216 28.55 -9.37 -12.77
C ALA A 216 27.29 -8.57 -13.07
N GLY A 217 27.36 -7.24 -13.16
CA GLY A 217 26.24 -6.38 -13.54
C GLY A 217 25.73 -6.71 -14.94
N GLU A 218 26.64 -6.77 -15.93
CA GLU A 218 26.28 -7.13 -17.30
C GLU A 218 25.68 -8.54 -17.40
N LEU A 219 26.27 -9.50 -16.67
CA LEU A 219 25.78 -10.87 -16.65
C LEU A 219 24.39 -10.95 -16.01
N ALA A 220 24.19 -10.34 -14.85
CA ALA A 220 22.90 -10.33 -14.14
C ALA A 220 21.80 -9.68 -15.00
N THR A 221 22.11 -8.58 -15.66
CA THR A 221 21.16 -7.88 -16.56
C THR A 221 20.61 -8.80 -17.66
N LYS A 222 21.39 -9.77 -18.16
CA LYS A 222 20.92 -10.74 -19.17
C LYS A 222 19.82 -11.67 -18.63
N PHE A 223 19.77 -11.89 -17.32
CA PHE A 223 18.75 -12.72 -16.66
C PHE A 223 17.58 -11.92 -16.13
N LEU A 224 17.69 -10.60 -16.04
CA LEU A 224 16.61 -9.74 -15.58
C LEU A 224 15.58 -9.52 -16.69
N LYS A 225 14.31 -9.42 -16.28
CA LYS A 225 13.22 -9.08 -17.21
C LYS A 225 13.24 -7.58 -17.47
N LYS A 226 13.32 -7.20 -18.76
CA LYS A 226 13.27 -5.78 -19.14
C LYS A 226 12.01 -5.09 -18.56
N PRO A 227 12.12 -3.82 -18.08
CA PRO A 227 13.25 -2.89 -18.25
C PRO A 227 14.35 -2.95 -17.14
N HIS A 228 14.38 -3.98 -16.31
CA HIS A 228 15.30 -4.08 -15.18
C HIS A 228 16.71 -4.38 -15.67
N ASP A 229 17.67 -3.71 -15.10
CA ASP A 229 19.12 -3.90 -15.29
C ASP A 229 19.84 -3.80 -13.95
N LEU A 230 21.05 -4.27 -13.91
CA LEU A 230 21.97 -4.13 -12.77
C LEU A 230 23.25 -3.52 -13.29
N GLU A 231 23.57 -2.33 -12.81
CA GLU A 231 24.79 -1.60 -13.18
C GLU A 231 25.75 -1.51 -12.00
N TYR A 232 27.04 -1.57 -12.29
CA TYR A 232 28.07 -1.22 -11.32
C TYR A 232 28.01 0.27 -11.02
N GLU A 233 27.87 0.64 -9.76
CA GLU A 233 27.82 2.04 -9.35
C GLU A 233 29.15 2.49 -8.72
N LYS A 234 29.66 1.71 -7.75
CA LYS A 234 30.86 2.08 -6.99
C LYS A 234 31.39 0.94 -6.11
N THR A 235 32.63 1.02 -5.74
CA THR A 235 33.29 0.15 -4.75
C THR A 235 33.70 0.96 -3.53
N PHE A 236 33.74 0.35 -2.36
CA PHE A 236 34.22 0.95 -1.13
C PHE A 236 35.37 0.14 -0.54
N LEU A 237 36.46 0.84 -0.24
CA LEU A 237 37.63 0.26 0.46
C LEU A 237 38.35 1.36 1.29
N PRO A 238 38.39 1.29 2.63
CA PRO A 238 37.61 0.37 3.47
C PRO A 238 36.14 0.73 3.51
N PHE A 239 35.31 -0.21 3.97
CA PHE A 239 33.86 -0.01 4.17
C PHE A 239 33.46 -0.41 5.58
N CYS A 240 32.69 0.44 6.24
CA CYS A 240 32.14 0.14 7.56
C CYS A 240 30.64 0.41 7.54
N LEU A 241 29.83 -0.62 7.75
CA LEU A 241 28.40 -0.55 7.86
C LEU A 241 27.99 -0.46 9.33
N LEU A 242 27.57 0.71 9.78
CA LEU A 242 27.16 0.96 11.17
C LEU A 242 25.73 0.50 11.44
N SER A 243 24.82 0.76 10.49
CA SER A 243 23.43 0.34 10.53
C SER A 243 22.79 0.55 9.15
N LYS A 244 21.52 0.16 8.98
CA LYS A 244 20.76 0.40 7.74
C LYS A 244 20.88 1.86 7.32
N LYS A 245 21.37 2.11 6.10
CA LYS A 245 21.62 3.43 5.50
C LYS A 245 22.71 4.28 6.17
N ARG A 246 23.44 3.75 7.14
CA ARG A 246 24.55 4.44 7.79
C ARG A 246 25.85 3.68 7.58
N TYR A 247 26.67 4.17 6.69
CA TYR A 247 27.97 3.59 6.38
C TYR A 247 29.01 4.69 6.11
N VAL A 248 30.27 4.33 6.27
CA VAL A 248 31.42 5.17 6.01
C VAL A 248 32.46 4.38 5.24
N GLY A 249 33.14 5.02 4.31
CA GLY A 249 34.19 4.39 3.52
C GLY A 249 34.82 5.35 2.56
N ILE A 250 35.87 4.88 1.90
CA ILE A 250 36.44 5.56 0.74
C ILE A 250 35.81 4.96 -0.50
N LEU A 251 35.21 5.82 -1.31
CA LEU A 251 34.44 5.44 -2.50
C LEU A 251 35.41 5.52 -3.72
N TYR A 252 35.33 4.50 -4.55
CA TYR A 252 35.97 4.43 -5.85
C TYR A 252 34.89 4.17 -6.91
N GLU A 253 34.95 4.95 -7.98
CA GLU A 253 34.12 4.73 -9.16
C GLU A 253 34.83 3.72 -10.11
N LEU A 254 35.31 4.18 -11.24
CA LEU A 254 36.05 3.33 -12.20
C LEU A 254 37.57 3.35 -12.03
N ASP A 255 38.12 4.33 -11.35
CA ASP A 255 39.54 4.53 -11.17
C ASP A 255 39.95 4.15 -9.74
N PRO A 256 40.71 3.04 -9.55
CA PRO A 256 41.11 2.58 -8.24
C PRO A 256 42.08 3.55 -7.52
N LYS A 257 42.69 4.51 -8.26
CA LYS A 257 43.61 5.51 -7.70
C LYS A 257 42.93 6.79 -7.23
N LYS A 258 41.68 6.98 -7.56
CA LYS A 258 40.91 8.21 -7.24
C LYS A 258 39.81 7.97 -6.20
N GLY A 259 40.20 7.57 -4.99
CA GLY A 259 39.28 7.41 -3.87
C GLY A 259 38.72 8.74 -3.36
N LYS A 260 37.41 8.78 -3.12
CA LYS A 260 36.71 9.91 -2.51
C LYS A 260 36.14 9.51 -1.14
N ARG A 261 36.49 10.25 -0.08
CA ARG A 261 35.93 9.98 1.24
C ARG A 261 34.44 10.31 1.23
N LYS A 262 33.60 9.33 1.57
CA LYS A 262 32.15 9.52 1.71
C LYS A 262 31.70 9.17 3.12
N ARG A 263 31.05 10.11 3.77
CA ARG A 263 30.42 9.94 5.09
C ARG A 263 28.93 10.21 4.94
N TRP A 264 28.11 9.23 5.30
CA TRP A 264 26.68 9.42 5.47
C TRP A 264 26.37 9.48 6.97
N VAL A 265 25.66 10.51 7.36
CA VAL A 265 25.21 10.69 8.76
C VAL A 265 23.75 10.38 8.84
#